data_6c43dbb9346e7a74ac343faf0e663187
#
_entry.id   6c43dbb9346e7a74ac343faf0e663187
#
_cell.length_a   1.000
_cell.length_b   1.000
_cell.length_c   1.000
_cell.angle_alpha   90.00
_cell.angle_beta   90.00
_cell.angle_gamma   90.00
#
_symmetry.space_group_name_H-M   'P 1'
#
loop_
_entity.id
_entity.type
_entity.pdbx_description
1 polymer ?
#
loop_
_entity_poly.entity_id
_entity_poly.type
_entity_poly.pdbx_seq_one_letter_code
_entity_poly.pdbx_strand_id
1 'polypeptide(L)'
;MQISDTSLLKTKAYVEGEWIDADSGATLPVLNPATGETIAEIAKCGTAETRRAIEAAEAAFVTWSKASANERAAILRKWFDMMMAAQEDLAQILTAEQGKPLAEARGEVAYGAAYVEWFAEEAKRVYGDTIPAPAGDKRIVVIKQPVGVVACITPWNFPNAMLARKIAPALAAGCTVVCKPANETPLSALAMAELAERAGVPKGVINVLGGVTREIGAELTANPIVRKLTFTGSTQVGKLLVEQCAATMKRTSMELGGNAPFIVFDDADLDEAVKGAIICKFRNAGQTCVCANRILVQDAVYDEFAEKLMAAMAGLKLGNGADESVTMGPLINEGAANDVLGFIEDAVAKGATVGAGGSRSDLGQCFVEPTVLTDVSDDMRVFREEIFGPVAPLFRFETEEEAIAIANDTEFGLASYFYARDVGRIWRVAEGLEYGIVGINEGIISNPAAPFGGVKESGQGREGSKYGLDDYLEIKYLCIGGIDR
;
A
#
# COMPACT_ATOMS: atom_id res chain seq x y z
N MET A 1 -4.47 -16.65 17.66
CA MET A 1 -4.39 -17.01 16.23
C MET A 1 -4.76 -18.49 16.08
N GLN A 2 -5.75 -18.80 15.23
CA GLN A 2 -6.19 -20.18 14.94
C GLN A 2 -6.06 -20.40 13.43
N ILE A 3 -5.09 -21.19 13.01
CA ILE A 3 -4.84 -21.50 11.60
C ILE A 3 -5.00 -23.00 11.35
N SER A 4 -5.64 -23.35 10.25
CA SER A 4 -5.90 -24.75 9.84
C SER A 4 -4.67 -25.36 9.19
N ASP A 5 -4.00 -24.61 8.32
CA ASP A 5 -2.73 -24.99 7.67
C ASP A 5 -1.54 -24.35 8.39
N THR A 6 -1.04 -25.05 9.42
CA THR A 6 0.10 -24.56 10.22
C THR A 6 1.40 -24.40 9.41
N SER A 7 1.49 -24.98 8.23
CA SER A 7 2.67 -24.82 7.36
C SER A 7 2.75 -23.44 6.70
N LEU A 8 1.68 -22.60 6.79
CA LEU A 8 1.69 -21.20 6.38
C LEU A 8 2.42 -20.29 7.38
N LEU A 9 2.58 -20.72 8.63
CA LEU A 9 3.33 -19.95 9.62
C LEU A 9 4.84 -20.20 9.44
N LYS A 10 5.44 -19.46 8.52
CA LYS A 10 6.87 -19.51 8.23
C LYS A 10 7.63 -18.47 9.03
N THR A 11 8.84 -18.81 9.44
CA THR A 11 9.72 -17.93 10.24
C THR A 11 11.10 -17.75 9.62
N LYS A 12 11.44 -18.53 8.61
CA LYS A 12 12.70 -18.46 7.86
C LYS A 12 12.56 -17.58 6.63
N ALA A 13 13.67 -17.05 6.14
CA ALA A 13 13.69 -16.38 4.84
C ALA A 13 13.49 -17.38 3.70
N TYR A 14 12.79 -16.97 2.65
CA TYR A 14 12.57 -17.77 1.44
C TYR A 14 13.51 -17.29 0.33
N VAL A 15 14.54 -18.05 0.03
CA VAL A 15 15.57 -17.71 -0.96
C VAL A 15 15.85 -18.90 -1.85
N GLU A 16 15.82 -18.72 -3.17
CA GLU A 16 16.11 -19.77 -4.18
C GLU A 16 15.20 -21.02 -4.04
N GLY A 17 13.97 -20.84 -3.54
CA GLY A 17 13.02 -21.94 -3.30
C GLY A 17 13.35 -22.76 -2.04
N GLU A 18 14.09 -22.19 -1.11
CA GLU A 18 14.44 -22.83 0.16
C GLU A 18 14.16 -21.89 1.35
N TRP A 19 13.79 -22.49 2.48
CA TRP A 19 13.56 -21.80 3.74
C TRP A 19 14.86 -21.78 4.55
N ILE A 20 15.54 -20.63 4.62
CA ILE A 20 16.86 -20.50 5.24
C ILE A 20 16.81 -19.68 6.54
N ASP A 21 17.66 -20.02 7.48
CA ASP A 21 17.98 -19.18 8.64
C ASP A 21 18.94 -18.04 8.22
N ALA A 22 19.08 -17.01 9.04
CA ALA A 22 20.15 -16.03 8.85
C ALA A 22 21.52 -16.70 9.10
N ASP A 23 22.55 -16.33 8.36
CA ASP A 23 23.91 -16.86 8.50
C ASP A 23 24.48 -16.68 9.92
N SER A 24 24.05 -15.61 10.59
CA SER A 24 24.39 -15.32 11.98
C SER A 24 23.64 -16.18 13.00
N GLY A 25 22.59 -16.89 12.59
CA GLY A 25 21.64 -17.55 13.47
C GLY A 25 20.76 -16.60 14.30
N ALA A 26 20.86 -15.29 14.08
CA ALA A 26 20.09 -14.29 14.80
C ALA A 26 18.64 -14.23 14.32
N THR A 27 17.72 -13.88 15.24
CA THR A 27 16.30 -13.72 14.96
C THR A 27 15.79 -12.33 15.34
N LEU A 28 14.58 -12.01 14.90
CA LEU A 28 13.82 -10.83 15.28
C LEU A 28 12.42 -11.27 15.76
N PRO A 29 11.93 -10.73 16.89
CA PRO A 29 10.58 -11.02 17.34
C PRO A 29 9.54 -10.31 16.48
N VAL A 30 8.44 -11.00 16.20
CA VAL A 30 7.20 -10.45 15.66
C VAL A 30 6.20 -10.37 16.79
N LEU A 31 5.70 -9.18 17.07
CA LEU A 31 4.82 -8.93 18.22
C LEU A 31 3.37 -8.83 17.78
N ASN A 32 2.46 -9.25 18.66
CA ASN A 32 1.06 -8.93 18.53
C ASN A 32 0.82 -7.53 19.12
N PRO A 33 0.42 -6.52 18.34
CA PRO A 33 0.24 -5.16 18.84
C PRO A 33 -0.90 -5.01 19.86
N ALA A 34 -1.86 -5.96 19.87
CA ALA A 34 -2.98 -5.93 20.82
C ALA A 34 -2.58 -6.45 22.21
N THR A 35 -1.60 -7.37 22.30
CA THR A 35 -1.23 -8.02 23.58
C THR A 35 0.21 -7.76 23.99
N GLY A 36 1.09 -7.31 23.06
CA GLY A 36 2.52 -7.17 23.27
C GLY A 36 3.30 -8.51 23.28
N GLU A 37 2.61 -9.64 23.10
CA GLU A 37 3.25 -10.97 23.11
C GLU A 37 4.00 -11.25 21.80
N THR A 38 5.12 -11.95 21.91
CA THR A 38 5.84 -12.47 20.74
C THR A 38 5.07 -13.63 20.13
N ILE A 39 4.67 -13.50 18.86
CA ILE A 39 3.94 -14.55 18.10
C ILE A 39 4.87 -15.44 17.28
N ALA A 40 6.03 -14.94 16.90
CA ALA A 40 7.05 -15.67 16.15
C ALA A 40 8.43 -15.00 16.27
N GLU A 41 9.47 -15.76 15.95
CA GLU A 41 10.85 -15.26 15.79
C GLU A 41 11.26 -15.51 14.34
N ILE A 42 11.50 -14.47 13.55
CA ILE A 42 11.92 -14.61 12.15
C ILE A 42 13.43 -14.50 11.97
N ALA A 43 13.97 -15.07 10.90
CA ALA A 43 15.38 -14.96 10.54
C ALA A 43 15.78 -13.48 10.37
N LYS A 44 16.86 -13.04 11.05
CA LYS A 44 17.41 -11.69 10.95
C LYS A 44 18.50 -11.62 9.87
N CYS A 45 18.06 -11.56 8.60
CA CYS A 45 18.96 -11.49 7.44
C CYS A 45 19.65 -10.12 7.34
N GLY A 46 20.77 -10.09 6.63
CA GLY A 46 21.56 -8.89 6.34
C GLY A 46 22.00 -8.83 4.87
N THR A 47 23.15 -8.19 4.64
CA THR A 47 23.72 -7.99 3.29
C THR A 47 24.00 -9.29 2.55
N ALA A 48 24.53 -10.33 3.23
CA ALA A 48 24.94 -11.57 2.58
C ALA A 48 23.75 -12.36 2.03
N GLU A 49 22.71 -12.55 2.82
CA GLU A 49 21.49 -13.23 2.40
C GLU A 49 20.75 -12.44 1.30
N THR A 50 20.77 -11.10 1.39
CA THR A 50 20.18 -10.23 0.36
C THR A 50 20.90 -10.41 -0.97
N ARG A 51 22.24 -10.47 -0.95
CA ARG A 51 23.03 -10.70 -2.16
C ARG A 51 22.72 -12.06 -2.79
N ARG A 52 22.65 -13.13 -2.00
CA ARG A 52 22.23 -14.46 -2.49
C ARG A 52 20.83 -14.44 -3.11
N ALA A 53 19.90 -13.73 -2.48
CA ALA A 53 18.54 -13.58 -3.02
C ALA A 53 18.52 -12.84 -4.36
N ILE A 54 19.36 -11.81 -4.53
CA ILE A 54 19.50 -11.07 -5.80
C ILE A 54 20.12 -11.98 -6.88
N GLU A 55 21.18 -12.72 -6.55
CA GLU A 55 21.86 -13.66 -7.47
C GLU A 55 20.91 -14.80 -7.89
N ALA A 56 20.12 -15.35 -6.95
CA ALA A 56 19.08 -16.34 -7.24
C ALA A 56 17.99 -15.79 -8.18
N ALA A 57 17.57 -14.53 -7.94
CA ALA A 57 16.59 -13.85 -8.79
C ALA A 57 17.14 -13.62 -10.21
N GLU A 58 18.43 -13.25 -10.36
CA GLU A 58 19.08 -13.10 -11.67
C GLU A 58 19.16 -14.43 -12.42
N ALA A 59 19.57 -15.50 -11.74
CA ALA A 59 19.63 -16.83 -12.33
C ALA A 59 18.25 -17.32 -12.82
N ALA A 60 17.20 -17.13 -12.01
CA ALA A 60 15.84 -17.48 -12.37
C ALA A 60 15.27 -16.62 -13.50
N PHE A 61 15.69 -15.35 -13.61
CA PHE A 61 15.27 -14.44 -14.67
C PHE A 61 15.57 -14.97 -16.08
N VAL A 62 16.66 -15.69 -16.27
CA VAL A 62 17.09 -16.24 -17.56
C VAL A 62 16.01 -17.14 -18.19
N THR A 63 15.30 -17.89 -17.37
CA THR A 63 14.21 -18.79 -17.80
C THR A 63 12.84 -18.15 -17.68
N TRP A 64 12.56 -17.47 -16.57
CA TRP A 64 11.27 -16.86 -16.28
C TRP A 64 10.89 -15.76 -17.30
N SER A 65 11.84 -14.93 -17.70
CA SER A 65 11.61 -13.88 -18.72
C SER A 65 11.23 -14.43 -20.11
N LYS A 66 11.54 -15.70 -20.37
CA LYS A 66 11.19 -16.41 -21.61
C LYS A 66 9.92 -17.24 -21.52
N ALA A 67 9.38 -17.43 -20.30
CA ALA A 67 8.10 -18.10 -20.14
C ALA A 67 7.00 -17.31 -20.89
N SER A 68 6.11 -18.01 -21.54
CA SER A 68 5.02 -17.37 -22.28
C SER A 68 4.07 -16.63 -21.33
N ALA A 69 3.35 -15.63 -21.86
CA ALA A 69 2.33 -14.92 -21.10
C ALA A 69 1.27 -15.88 -20.51
N ASN A 70 0.91 -16.95 -21.24
CA ASN A 70 -0.06 -17.93 -20.79
C ASN A 70 0.47 -18.77 -19.61
N GLU A 71 1.74 -19.15 -19.61
CA GLU A 71 2.37 -19.90 -18.50
C GLU A 71 2.40 -19.04 -17.23
N ARG A 72 2.86 -17.76 -17.35
CA ARG A 72 2.87 -16.84 -16.23
C ARG A 72 1.46 -16.56 -15.69
N ALA A 73 0.50 -16.33 -16.57
CA ALA A 73 -0.90 -16.11 -16.21
C ALA A 73 -1.51 -17.33 -15.50
N ALA A 74 -1.23 -18.55 -15.95
CA ALA A 74 -1.74 -19.77 -15.33
C ALA A 74 -1.21 -19.96 -13.90
N ILE A 75 0.07 -19.68 -13.66
CA ILE A 75 0.70 -19.74 -12.33
C ILE A 75 0.09 -18.66 -11.40
N LEU A 76 -0.03 -17.41 -11.87
CA LEU A 76 -0.65 -16.33 -11.10
C LEU A 76 -2.11 -16.66 -10.77
N ARG A 77 -2.88 -17.22 -11.72
CA ARG A 77 -4.26 -17.63 -11.45
C ARG A 77 -4.34 -18.71 -10.38
N LYS A 78 -3.47 -19.70 -10.42
CA LYS A 78 -3.40 -20.73 -9.40
C LYS A 78 -2.99 -20.17 -8.03
N TRP A 79 -2.09 -19.17 -8.02
CA TRP A 79 -1.73 -18.48 -6.79
C TRP A 79 -2.90 -17.70 -6.18
N PHE A 80 -3.66 -16.97 -7.00
CA PHE A 80 -4.92 -16.35 -6.59
C PHE A 80 -5.88 -17.37 -5.96
N ASP A 81 -6.15 -18.49 -6.64
CA ASP A 81 -7.06 -19.53 -6.15
C ASP A 81 -6.60 -20.07 -4.79
N MET A 82 -5.29 -20.28 -4.59
CA MET A 82 -4.71 -20.73 -3.33
C MET A 82 -4.81 -19.67 -2.22
N MET A 83 -4.58 -18.39 -2.54
CA MET A 83 -4.76 -17.31 -1.56
C MET A 83 -6.22 -17.23 -1.08
N MET A 84 -7.18 -17.33 -2.00
CA MET A 84 -8.60 -17.31 -1.65
C MET A 84 -9.03 -18.56 -0.87
N ALA A 85 -8.48 -19.73 -1.19
CA ALA A 85 -8.73 -20.96 -0.42
C ALA A 85 -8.15 -20.91 1.01
N ALA A 86 -7.05 -20.18 1.21
CA ALA A 86 -6.40 -19.97 2.49
C ALA A 86 -6.79 -18.63 3.17
N GLN A 87 -7.85 -17.96 2.71
CA GLN A 87 -8.20 -16.60 3.16
C GLN A 87 -8.30 -16.48 4.68
N GLU A 88 -8.93 -17.44 5.35
CA GLU A 88 -9.08 -17.40 6.81
C GLU A 88 -7.74 -17.53 7.53
N ASP A 89 -6.91 -18.48 7.13
CA ASP A 89 -5.59 -18.68 7.74
C ASP A 89 -4.69 -17.44 7.53
N LEU A 90 -4.70 -16.86 6.33
CA LEU A 90 -3.97 -15.61 6.02
C LEU A 90 -4.51 -14.43 6.84
N ALA A 91 -5.83 -14.31 7.01
CA ALA A 91 -6.45 -13.27 7.84
C ALA A 91 -6.08 -13.40 9.32
N GLN A 92 -6.04 -14.64 9.85
CA GLN A 92 -5.61 -14.91 11.21
C GLN A 92 -4.14 -14.51 11.46
N ILE A 93 -3.25 -14.84 10.51
CA ILE A 93 -1.83 -14.44 10.57
C ILE A 93 -1.73 -12.90 10.53
N LEU A 94 -2.43 -12.27 9.60
CA LEU A 94 -2.41 -10.83 9.40
C LEU A 94 -2.94 -10.08 10.63
N THR A 95 -4.08 -10.48 11.18
CA THR A 95 -4.62 -9.89 12.41
C THR A 95 -3.65 -10.05 13.59
N ALA A 96 -2.99 -11.19 13.70
CA ALA A 96 -2.06 -11.44 14.80
C ALA A 96 -0.84 -10.51 14.76
N GLU A 97 -0.23 -10.29 13.57
CA GLU A 97 0.99 -9.47 13.45
C GLU A 97 0.71 -7.97 13.27
N GLN A 98 -0.45 -7.58 12.69
CA GLN A 98 -0.75 -6.18 12.39
C GLN A 98 -1.80 -5.56 13.32
N GLY A 99 -2.70 -6.36 13.87
CA GLY A 99 -3.70 -5.93 14.86
C GLY A 99 -5.07 -5.56 14.30
N LYS A 100 -5.25 -5.36 12.99
CA LYS A 100 -6.57 -5.03 12.41
C LYS A 100 -7.62 -6.11 12.69
N PRO A 101 -8.91 -5.74 12.75
CA PRO A 101 -10.00 -6.69 12.91
C PRO A 101 -10.01 -7.79 11.85
N LEU A 102 -10.40 -9.01 12.22
CA LEU A 102 -10.47 -10.16 11.30
C LEU A 102 -11.31 -9.87 10.04
N ALA A 103 -12.41 -9.13 10.18
CA ALA A 103 -13.23 -8.74 9.02
C ALA A 103 -12.43 -7.88 8.01
N GLU A 104 -11.62 -6.94 8.50
CA GLU A 104 -10.73 -6.13 7.66
C GLU A 104 -9.57 -6.97 7.08
N ALA A 105 -9.02 -7.89 7.87
CA ALA A 105 -7.95 -8.78 7.42
C ALA A 105 -8.43 -9.72 6.30
N ARG A 106 -9.63 -10.30 6.40
CA ARG A 106 -10.26 -11.08 5.31
C ARG A 106 -10.45 -10.22 4.05
N GLY A 107 -10.89 -8.98 4.24
CA GLY A 107 -11.02 -8.00 3.14
C GLY A 107 -9.68 -7.68 2.48
N GLU A 108 -8.61 -7.53 3.27
CA GLU A 108 -7.27 -7.28 2.73
C GLU A 108 -6.72 -8.46 1.94
N VAL A 109 -6.90 -9.70 2.42
CA VAL A 109 -6.48 -10.91 1.68
C VAL A 109 -7.21 -10.99 0.34
N ALA A 110 -8.52 -10.78 0.32
CA ALA A 110 -9.30 -10.75 -0.92
C ALA A 110 -8.83 -9.62 -1.86
N TYR A 111 -8.54 -8.45 -1.32
CA TYR A 111 -8.01 -7.31 -2.08
C TYR A 111 -6.63 -7.60 -2.67
N GLY A 112 -5.70 -8.17 -1.90
CA GLY A 112 -4.38 -8.60 -2.40
C GLY A 112 -4.49 -9.68 -3.48
N ALA A 113 -5.33 -10.69 -3.25
CA ALA A 113 -5.59 -11.75 -4.22
C ALA A 113 -6.17 -11.20 -5.54
N ALA A 114 -7.07 -10.21 -5.47
CA ALA A 114 -7.64 -9.57 -6.66
C ALA A 114 -6.58 -8.88 -7.55
N TYR A 115 -5.48 -8.37 -6.98
CA TYR A 115 -4.33 -7.89 -7.78
C TYR A 115 -3.61 -9.04 -8.49
N VAL A 116 -3.46 -10.19 -7.83
CA VAL A 116 -2.84 -11.36 -8.47
C VAL A 116 -3.70 -11.85 -9.64
N GLU A 117 -5.02 -11.91 -9.46
CA GLU A 117 -5.97 -12.24 -10.53
C GLU A 117 -5.91 -11.21 -11.67
N TRP A 118 -5.99 -9.92 -11.36
CA TRP A 118 -5.94 -8.85 -12.35
C TRP A 118 -4.68 -8.96 -13.24
N PHE A 119 -3.52 -9.11 -12.63
CA PHE A 119 -2.28 -9.20 -13.39
C PHE A 119 -2.05 -10.56 -14.08
N ALA A 120 -2.71 -11.63 -13.64
CA ALA A 120 -2.78 -12.86 -14.42
C ALA A 120 -3.46 -12.63 -15.79
N GLU A 121 -4.51 -11.79 -15.81
CA GLU A 121 -5.19 -11.41 -17.05
C GLU A 121 -4.39 -10.38 -17.86
N GLU A 122 -3.81 -9.36 -17.20
CA GLU A 122 -3.01 -8.33 -17.87
C GLU A 122 -1.70 -8.86 -18.46
N ALA A 123 -1.12 -9.95 -17.95
CA ALA A 123 0.06 -10.61 -18.51
C ALA A 123 -0.10 -10.89 -20.02
N LYS A 124 -1.32 -11.21 -20.45
CA LYS A 124 -1.67 -11.53 -21.86
C LYS A 124 -1.91 -10.29 -22.73
N ARG A 125 -1.86 -9.07 -22.16
CA ARG A 125 -2.15 -7.80 -22.84
C ARG A 125 -0.92 -6.89 -22.98
N VAL A 126 0.28 -7.44 -22.80
CA VAL A 126 1.56 -6.75 -23.02
C VAL A 126 1.84 -6.67 -24.52
N TYR A 127 1.09 -5.80 -25.21
CA TYR A 127 1.21 -5.63 -26.66
C TYR A 127 2.35 -4.65 -26.98
N GLY A 128 2.98 -4.88 -28.15
CA GLY A 128 3.83 -3.91 -28.81
C GLY A 128 3.11 -3.23 -29.97
N ASP A 129 3.87 -2.47 -30.77
CA ASP A 129 3.34 -1.68 -31.87
C ASP A 129 4.02 -2.05 -33.20
N THR A 130 3.28 -1.91 -34.28
CA THR A 130 3.82 -1.86 -35.65
C THR A 130 3.63 -0.43 -36.18
N ILE A 131 4.73 0.24 -36.50
CA ILE A 131 4.76 1.66 -36.89
C ILE A 131 5.07 1.78 -38.38
N PRO A 132 4.37 2.62 -39.16
CA PRO A 132 4.72 2.88 -40.57
C PRO A 132 6.15 3.41 -40.68
N ALA A 133 6.97 2.74 -41.50
CA ALA A 133 8.34 3.15 -41.75
C ALA A 133 8.42 4.30 -42.77
N PRO A 134 9.43 5.17 -42.71
CA PRO A 134 9.61 6.29 -43.65
C PRO A 134 10.05 5.82 -45.04
N ALA A 135 10.45 4.53 -45.24
CA ALA A 135 10.86 3.96 -46.49
C ALA A 135 10.25 2.56 -46.67
N GLY A 136 9.96 2.18 -47.93
CA GLY A 136 9.27 0.95 -48.26
C GLY A 136 10.05 -0.32 -47.96
N ASP A 137 11.39 -0.25 -47.94
CA ASP A 137 12.32 -1.35 -47.64
C ASP A 137 12.50 -1.63 -46.14
N LYS A 138 11.71 -0.95 -45.25
CA LYS A 138 11.85 -1.07 -43.81
C LYS A 138 10.55 -1.46 -43.12
N ARG A 139 10.68 -2.07 -41.96
CA ARG A 139 9.59 -2.28 -41.01
C ARG A 139 10.03 -1.84 -39.62
N ILE A 140 9.13 -1.19 -38.92
CA ILE A 140 9.34 -0.74 -37.54
C ILE A 140 8.40 -1.53 -36.64
N VAL A 141 8.98 -2.19 -35.63
CA VAL A 141 8.26 -2.95 -34.62
C VAL A 141 8.75 -2.51 -33.25
N VAL A 142 7.83 -2.29 -32.32
CA VAL A 142 8.13 -2.06 -30.91
C VAL A 142 7.73 -3.30 -30.13
N ILE A 143 8.63 -3.79 -29.29
CA ILE A 143 8.35 -4.86 -28.34
C ILE A 143 8.53 -4.37 -26.91
N LYS A 144 7.82 -5.00 -25.96
CA LYS A 144 7.98 -4.79 -24.52
C LYS A 144 8.70 -5.99 -23.90
N GLN A 145 9.68 -5.73 -23.05
CA GLN A 145 10.48 -6.77 -22.38
C GLN A 145 10.53 -6.48 -20.86
N PRO A 146 10.63 -7.50 -19.99
CA PRO A 146 10.77 -7.27 -18.55
C PRO A 146 12.04 -6.49 -18.20
N VAL A 147 11.96 -5.61 -17.20
CA VAL A 147 13.11 -4.77 -16.77
C VAL A 147 14.23 -5.60 -16.15
N GLY A 148 13.94 -6.76 -15.53
CA GLY A 148 14.94 -7.62 -14.87
C GLY A 148 14.55 -7.98 -13.44
N VAL A 149 15.55 -7.98 -12.54
CA VAL A 149 15.34 -8.21 -11.10
C VAL A 149 14.75 -6.96 -10.46
N VAL A 150 13.68 -7.14 -9.69
CA VAL A 150 12.94 -6.07 -9.01
C VAL A 150 13.08 -6.21 -7.49
N ALA A 151 13.50 -5.16 -6.81
CA ALA A 151 13.43 -5.03 -5.36
C ALA A 151 12.04 -4.52 -4.95
N CYS A 152 11.36 -5.22 -4.05
CA CYS A 152 10.06 -4.85 -3.50
C CYS A 152 10.20 -4.58 -2.00
N ILE A 153 9.93 -3.36 -1.54
CA ILE A 153 9.96 -3.02 -0.12
C ILE A 153 8.57 -2.55 0.29
N THR A 154 7.98 -3.19 1.30
CA THR A 154 6.58 -2.95 1.69
C THR A 154 6.44 -2.55 3.16
N PRO A 155 5.42 -1.72 3.48
CA PRO A 155 5.12 -1.31 4.85
C PRO A 155 4.32 -2.39 5.60
N TRP A 156 4.04 -2.09 6.87
CA TRP A 156 3.36 -2.99 7.80
C TRP A 156 1.83 -2.86 7.80
N ASN A 157 1.26 -1.79 7.23
CA ASN A 157 -0.17 -1.48 7.42
C ASN A 157 -1.13 -2.35 6.59
N PHE A 158 -0.70 -2.81 5.41
CA PHE A 158 -1.42 -3.78 4.57
C PHE A 158 -0.42 -4.83 4.02
N PRO A 159 0.11 -5.71 4.88
CA PRO A 159 1.27 -6.55 4.54
C PRO A 159 1.00 -7.54 3.41
N ASN A 160 -0.24 -8.01 3.25
CA ASN A 160 -0.63 -8.89 2.16
C ASN A 160 -0.84 -8.10 0.86
N ALA A 161 -1.70 -7.08 0.89
CA ALA A 161 -2.10 -6.36 -0.31
C ALA A 161 -0.95 -5.54 -0.92
N MET A 162 -0.13 -4.86 -0.10
CA MET A 162 0.99 -4.04 -0.62
C MET A 162 2.06 -4.91 -1.28
N LEU A 163 2.25 -6.14 -0.80
CA LEU A 163 3.18 -7.08 -1.43
C LEU A 163 2.60 -7.63 -2.74
N ALA A 164 1.33 -8.07 -2.74
CA ALA A 164 0.64 -8.57 -3.94
C ALA A 164 0.69 -7.57 -5.10
N ARG A 165 0.45 -6.28 -4.83
CA ARG A 165 0.45 -5.18 -5.80
C ARG A 165 1.80 -4.99 -6.51
N LYS A 166 2.90 -5.44 -5.90
CA LYS A 166 4.27 -5.34 -6.43
C LYS A 166 4.72 -6.62 -7.11
N ILE A 167 4.48 -7.77 -6.47
CA ILE A 167 4.90 -9.07 -7.01
C ILE A 167 4.09 -9.43 -8.25
N ALA A 168 2.77 -9.30 -8.20
CA ALA A 168 1.91 -9.75 -9.29
C ALA A 168 2.24 -9.10 -10.64
N PRO A 169 2.34 -7.75 -10.78
CA PRO A 169 2.75 -7.13 -12.04
C PRO A 169 4.19 -7.48 -12.44
N ALA A 170 5.12 -7.60 -11.47
CA ALA A 170 6.49 -8.00 -11.77
C ALA A 170 6.54 -9.38 -12.44
N LEU A 171 5.86 -10.38 -11.84
CA LEU A 171 5.79 -11.75 -12.41
C LEU A 171 5.03 -11.76 -13.71
N ALA A 172 3.93 -11.05 -13.84
CA ALA A 172 3.14 -10.92 -15.06
C ALA A 172 3.98 -10.37 -16.22
N ALA A 173 4.82 -9.37 -15.96
CA ALA A 173 5.77 -8.83 -16.94
C ALA A 173 6.91 -9.81 -17.29
N GLY A 174 7.21 -10.80 -16.44
CA GLY A 174 8.34 -11.72 -16.60
C GLY A 174 9.59 -11.31 -15.81
N CYS A 175 9.45 -10.40 -14.84
CA CYS A 175 10.49 -10.03 -13.86
C CYS A 175 10.58 -11.06 -12.74
N THR A 176 11.72 -11.08 -12.06
CA THR A 176 11.92 -11.79 -10.78
C THR A 176 12.00 -10.78 -9.65
N VAL A 177 11.74 -11.21 -8.39
CA VAL A 177 11.62 -10.29 -7.28
C VAL A 177 12.43 -10.70 -6.05
N VAL A 178 12.96 -9.68 -5.36
CA VAL A 178 13.51 -9.78 -4.00
C VAL A 178 12.70 -8.86 -3.11
N CYS A 179 11.98 -9.43 -2.16
CA CYS A 179 11.00 -8.74 -1.34
C CYS A 179 11.49 -8.57 0.10
N LYS A 180 11.41 -7.34 0.61
CA LYS A 180 11.61 -7.00 2.01
C LYS A 180 10.30 -6.49 2.61
N PRO A 181 9.50 -7.32 3.28
CA PRO A 181 8.38 -6.86 4.09
C PRO A 181 8.85 -6.05 5.31
N ALA A 182 7.96 -5.29 5.92
CA ALA A 182 8.23 -4.68 7.22
C ALA A 182 8.54 -5.75 8.26
N ASN A 183 9.43 -5.42 9.21
CA ASN A 183 9.80 -6.37 10.27
C ASN A 183 8.69 -6.60 11.28
N GLU A 184 7.75 -5.66 11.36
CA GLU A 184 6.56 -5.76 12.21
C GLU A 184 5.57 -6.80 11.68
N THR A 185 5.49 -6.99 10.34
CA THR A 185 4.47 -7.82 9.70
C THR A 185 5.06 -8.70 8.58
N PRO A 186 6.03 -9.56 8.86
CA PRO A 186 6.69 -10.38 7.85
C PRO A 186 5.95 -11.68 7.56
N LEU A 187 5.10 -12.15 8.49
CA LEU A 187 4.49 -13.49 8.42
C LEU A 187 3.51 -13.61 7.25
N SER A 188 2.74 -12.55 6.97
CA SER A 188 1.87 -12.50 5.78
C SER A 188 2.66 -12.67 4.48
N ALA A 189 3.82 -12.01 4.36
CA ALA A 189 4.66 -12.12 3.18
C ALA A 189 5.26 -13.53 3.01
N LEU A 190 5.68 -14.15 4.11
CA LEU A 190 6.23 -15.51 4.11
C LEU A 190 5.14 -16.55 3.78
N ALA A 191 3.91 -16.38 4.30
CA ALA A 191 2.76 -17.22 3.95
C ALA A 191 2.40 -17.10 2.46
N MET A 192 2.45 -15.89 1.89
CA MET A 192 2.24 -15.68 0.47
C MET A 192 3.30 -16.36 -0.40
N ALA A 193 4.56 -16.36 0.03
CA ALA A 193 5.65 -17.06 -0.66
C ALA A 193 5.44 -18.57 -0.67
N GLU A 194 5.00 -19.17 0.45
CA GLU A 194 4.64 -20.58 0.54
C GLU A 194 3.51 -20.93 -0.44
N LEU A 195 2.46 -20.11 -0.51
CA LEU A 195 1.38 -20.34 -1.46
C LEU A 195 1.81 -20.15 -2.92
N ALA A 196 2.74 -19.22 -3.20
CA ALA A 196 3.32 -19.03 -4.52
C ALA A 196 4.14 -20.26 -4.97
N GLU A 197 4.94 -20.84 -4.07
CA GLU A 197 5.68 -22.09 -4.32
C GLU A 197 4.71 -23.23 -4.67
N ARG A 198 3.65 -23.42 -3.87
CA ARG A 198 2.61 -24.43 -4.14
C ARG A 198 1.86 -24.17 -5.45
N ALA A 199 1.70 -22.93 -5.85
CA ALA A 199 1.11 -22.55 -7.12
C ALA A 199 2.00 -22.91 -8.33
N GLY A 200 3.29 -23.18 -8.09
CA GLY A 200 4.27 -23.58 -9.11
C GLY A 200 5.15 -22.41 -9.59
N VAL A 201 5.27 -21.34 -8.82
CA VAL A 201 6.29 -20.31 -9.11
C VAL A 201 7.67 -20.96 -9.03
N PRO A 202 8.52 -20.85 -10.07
CA PRO A 202 9.83 -21.48 -10.08
C PRO A 202 10.76 -20.94 -8.99
N LYS A 203 11.68 -21.77 -8.52
CA LYS A 203 12.71 -21.39 -7.54
C LYS A 203 13.46 -20.14 -7.97
N GLY A 204 13.71 -19.23 -7.05
CA GLY A 204 14.40 -17.96 -7.29
C GLY A 204 13.58 -16.85 -7.95
N VAL A 205 12.39 -17.14 -8.52
CA VAL A 205 11.51 -16.11 -9.11
C VAL A 205 10.98 -15.16 -8.04
N ILE A 206 10.61 -15.67 -6.87
CA ILE A 206 10.26 -14.91 -5.67
C ILE A 206 11.28 -15.23 -4.58
N ASN A 207 11.81 -14.19 -3.93
CA ASN A 207 12.64 -14.30 -2.75
C ASN A 207 12.10 -13.32 -1.70
N VAL A 208 11.97 -13.75 -0.44
CA VAL A 208 11.39 -12.95 0.65
C VAL A 208 12.29 -13.06 1.88
N LEU A 209 12.75 -11.91 2.38
CA LEU A 209 13.63 -11.87 3.56
C LEU A 209 13.32 -10.65 4.44
N GLY A 210 13.28 -10.90 5.76
CA GLY A 210 13.25 -9.89 6.81
C GLY A 210 14.62 -9.73 7.47
N GLY A 211 14.82 -8.70 8.28
CA GLY A 211 16.08 -8.55 8.98
C GLY A 211 16.55 -7.11 9.16
N VAL A 212 17.87 -6.88 9.04
CA VAL A 212 18.49 -5.57 9.24
C VAL A 212 18.12 -4.63 8.09
N THR A 213 17.08 -3.81 8.29
CA THR A 213 16.47 -2.96 7.25
C THR A 213 17.49 -2.11 6.49
N ARG A 214 18.47 -1.50 7.20
CA ARG A 214 19.50 -0.65 6.58
C ARG A 214 20.43 -1.45 5.67
N GLU A 215 20.86 -2.65 6.08
CA GLU A 215 21.74 -3.51 5.30
C GLU A 215 21.06 -4.06 4.05
N ILE A 216 19.84 -4.58 4.22
CA ILE A 216 19.04 -5.09 3.11
C ILE A 216 18.75 -3.97 2.10
N GLY A 217 18.29 -2.81 2.58
CA GLY A 217 18.01 -1.66 1.73
C GLY A 217 19.23 -1.17 0.95
N ALA A 218 20.39 -1.08 1.61
CA ALA A 218 21.64 -0.67 0.98
C ALA A 218 22.08 -1.65 -0.12
N GLU A 219 22.00 -2.97 0.11
CA GLU A 219 22.34 -3.97 -0.91
C GLU A 219 21.35 -3.92 -2.10
N LEU A 220 20.05 -3.79 -1.84
CA LEU A 220 19.03 -3.68 -2.90
C LEU A 220 19.22 -2.43 -3.77
N THR A 221 19.61 -1.30 -3.18
CA THR A 221 19.80 -0.04 -3.92
C THR A 221 21.16 0.02 -4.62
N ALA A 222 22.22 -0.51 -4.05
CA ALA A 222 23.58 -0.45 -4.60
C ALA A 222 23.86 -1.53 -5.66
N ASN A 223 23.25 -2.72 -5.54
CA ASN A 223 23.58 -3.86 -6.39
C ASN A 223 23.10 -3.64 -7.85
N PRO A 224 24.01 -3.69 -8.86
CA PRO A 224 23.65 -3.38 -10.27
C PRO A 224 22.76 -4.43 -10.94
N ILE A 225 22.64 -5.64 -10.39
CA ILE A 225 21.73 -6.69 -10.88
C ILE A 225 20.28 -6.24 -10.72
N VAL A 226 19.96 -5.56 -9.63
CA VAL A 226 18.63 -4.98 -9.40
C VAL A 226 18.39 -3.84 -10.38
N ARG A 227 17.35 -3.94 -11.22
CA ARG A 227 17.02 -2.97 -12.26
C ARG A 227 15.92 -2.00 -11.87
N LYS A 228 15.07 -2.42 -10.96
CA LYS A 228 13.95 -1.62 -10.47
C LYS A 228 13.82 -1.76 -8.96
N LEU A 229 13.47 -0.67 -8.30
CA LEU A 229 13.01 -0.66 -6.92
C LEU A 229 11.58 -0.14 -6.86
N THR A 230 10.68 -0.91 -6.23
CA THR A 230 9.32 -0.49 -5.90
C THR A 230 9.17 -0.44 -4.38
N PHE A 231 8.75 0.70 -3.87
CA PHE A 231 8.66 1.00 -2.45
C PHE A 231 7.29 1.56 -2.08
N THR A 232 6.73 1.11 -0.97
CA THR A 232 5.63 1.78 -0.28
C THR A 232 6.04 2.04 1.16
N GLY A 233 5.89 3.27 1.63
CA GLY A 233 6.23 3.70 2.98
C GLY A 233 6.28 5.21 3.14
N SER A 234 7.06 5.72 4.12
CA SER A 234 7.13 7.15 4.38
C SER A 234 7.84 7.93 3.26
N THR A 235 7.41 9.16 3.03
CA THR A 235 7.98 10.06 2.04
C THR A 235 9.49 10.29 2.25
N GLN A 236 9.92 10.43 3.50
CA GLN A 236 11.34 10.61 3.82
C GLN A 236 12.20 9.42 3.39
N VAL A 237 11.75 8.19 3.66
CA VAL A 237 12.46 6.98 3.24
C VAL A 237 12.42 6.83 1.73
N GLY A 238 11.29 7.14 1.09
CA GLY A 238 11.16 7.11 -0.38
C GLY A 238 12.17 8.02 -1.06
N LYS A 239 12.31 9.27 -0.61
CA LYS A 239 13.32 10.23 -1.11
C LYS A 239 14.75 9.67 -0.99
N LEU A 240 15.10 9.10 0.17
CA LEU A 240 16.40 8.46 0.39
C LEU A 240 16.65 7.30 -0.57
N LEU A 241 15.65 6.44 -0.79
CA LEU A 241 15.79 5.30 -1.70
C LEU A 241 15.94 5.73 -3.16
N VAL A 242 15.24 6.80 -3.59
CA VAL A 242 15.41 7.38 -4.94
C VAL A 242 16.83 7.93 -5.11
N GLU A 243 17.34 8.67 -4.13
CA GLU A 243 18.72 9.16 -4.13
C GLU A 243 19.75 8.03 -4.28
N GLN A 244 19.60 6.96 -3.49
CA GLN A 244 20.48 5.79 -3.56
C GLN A 244 20.39 5.06 -4.92
N CYS A 245 19.19 4.95 -5.49
CA CYS A 245 18.96 4.31 -6.78
C CYS A 245 19.54 5.10 -7.97
N ALA A 246 19.73 6.39 -7.83
CA ALA A 246 20.28 7.26 -8.89
C ALA A 246 21.68 6.83 -9.35
N ALA A 247 22.51 6.28 -8.43
CA ALA A 247 23.87 5.83 -8.73
C ALA A 247 23.93 4.76 -9.84
N THR A 248 22.89 3.96 -10.02
CA THR A 248 22.82 2.91 -11.03
C THR A 248 21.64 3.07 -11.99
N MET A 249 21.00 4.25 -12.00
CA MET A 249 19.84 4.57 -12.86
C MET A 249 18.73 3.51 -12.77
N LYS A 250 18.48 2.95 -11.57
CA LYS A 250 17.38 2.03 -11.38
C LYS A 250 16.05 2.72 -11.64
N ARG A 251 15.11 2.03 -12.25
CA ARG A 251 13.73 2.47 -12.25
C ARG A 251 13.18 2.46 -10.84
N THR A 252 12.39 3.47 -10.49
CA THR A 252 11.74 3.57 -9.19
C THR A 252 10.24 3.77 -9.34
N SER A 253 9.45 3.03 -8.54
CA SER A 253 8.04 3.32 -8.30
C SER A 253 7.88 3.53 -6.80
N MET A 254 7.28 4.66 -6.43
CA MET A 254 7.17 5.11 -5.05
C MET A 254 5.72 5.39 -4.71
N GLU A 255 5.21 4.70 -3.70
CA GLU A 255 3.92 4.93 -3.06
C GLU A 255 4.19 5.43 -1.65
N LEU A 256 3.99 6.72 -1.43
CA LEU A 256 4.46 7.41 -0.23
C LEU A 256 3.30 7.93 0.60
N GLY A 257 3.60 8.78 1.59
CA GLY A 257 2.63 9.37 2.49
C GLY A 257 1.57 10.22 1.79
N GLY A 258 0.51 10.49 2.49
CA GLY A 258 -0.60 11.31 2.04
C GLY A 258 -1.12 12.24 3.11
N ASN A 259 -1.86 13.25 2.68
CA ASN A 259 -2.58 14.18 3.54
C ASN A 259 -3.97 14.46 2.95
N ALA A 260 -4.74 13.37 2.75
CA ALA A 260 -5.97 13.38 1.97
C ALA A 260 -7.02 14.35 2.55
N PRO A 261 -7.53 15.30 1.75
CA PRO A 261 -8.73 16.06 2.09
C PRO A 261 -9.97 15.20 1.87
N PHE A 262 -10.93 15.35 2.77
CA PHE A 262 -12.28 14.81 2.65
C PHE A 262 -13.25 15.99 2.73
N ILE A 263 -13.80 16.40 1.59
CA ILE A 263 -14.56 17.65 1.45
C ILE A 263 -16.06 17.36 1.45
N VAL A 264 -16.82 18.05 2.30
CA VAL A 264 -18.27 17.93 2.37
C VAL A 264 -18.90 19.27 2.02
N PHE A 265 -19.54 19.34 0.85
CA PHE A 265 -20.25 20.52 0.37
C PHE A 265 -21.68 20.59 0.93
N ASP A 266 -22.29 21.77 0.88
CA ASP A 266 -23.63 22.08 1.37
C ASP A 266 -24.75 21.29 0.65
N ASP A 267 -24.51 20.85 -0.59
CA ASP A 267 -25.44 20.04 -1.36
C ASP A 267 -25.23 18.52 -1.22
N ALA A 268 -24.27 18.08 -0.38
CA ALA A 268 -23.97 16.68 -0.16
C ALA A 268 -25.14 15.94 0.54
N ASP A 269 -25.18 14.62 0.34
CA ASP A 269 -25.93 13.73 1.21
C ASP A 269 -25.09 13.51 2.49
N LEU A 270 -25.47 14.16 3.59
CA LEU A 270 -24.70 14.13 4.80
C LEU A 270 -24.62 12.73 5.44
N ASP A 271 -25.68 11.94 5.32
CA ASP A 271 -25.69 10.58 5.87
C ASP A 271 -24.69 9.67 5.12
N GLU A 272 -24.64 9.79 3.79
CA GLU A 272 -23.65 9.07 2.97
C GLU A 272 -22.25 9.64 3.19
N ALA A 273 -22.09 10.96 3.33
CA ALA A 273 -20.80 11.58 3.64
C ALA A 273 -20.24 11.10 4.99
N VAL A 274 -21.08 10.98 6.01
CA VAL A 274 -20.70 10.44 7.32
C VAL A 274 -20.27 8.97 7.23
N LYS A 275 -21.04 8.13 6.51
CA LYS A 275 -20.66 6.73 6.27
C LYS A 275 -19.30 6.63 5.57
N GLY A 276 -19.10 7.45 4.53
CA GLY A 276 -17.83 7.52 3.82
C GLY A 276 -16.69 8.00 4.70
N ALA A 277 -16.91 8.99 5.54
CA ALA A 277 -15.91 9.49 6.49
C ALA A 277 -15.51 8.43 7.52
N ILE A 278 -16.46 7.69 8.10
CA ILE A 278 -16.18 6.60 9.04
C ILE A 278 -15.30 5.53 8.38
N ILE A 279 -15.67 5.05 7.20
CA ILE A 279 -14.92 4.01 6.49
C ILE A 279 -13.54 4.54 6.06
N CYS A 280 -13.47 5.74 5.50
CA CYS A 280 -12.23 6.33 5.04
C CYS A 280 -11.27 6.62 6.19
N LYS A 281 -11.77 7.12 7.33
CA LYS A 281 -10.94 7.58 8.45
C LYS A 281 -10.56 6.48 9.43
N PHE A 282 -11.47 5.56 9.77
CA PHE A 282 -11.27 4.65 10.90
C PHE A 282 -10.92 3.22 10.49
N ARG A 283 -10.98 2.87 9.20
CA ARG A 283 -10.44 1.60 8.71
C ARG A 283 -8.97 1.46 9.09
N ASN A 284 -8.58 0.27 9.57
CA ASN A 284 -7.23 -0.03 10.08
C ASN A 284 -6.76 0.98 11.14
N ALA A 285 -7.68 1.50 11.97
CA ALA A 285 -7.43 2.55 12.96
C ALA A 285 -6.78 3.82 12.34
N GLY A 286 -7.12 4.16 11.10
CA GLY A 286 -6.55 5.32 10.39
C GLY A 286 -5.14 5.13 9.85
N GLN A 287 -4.56 3.93 9.96
CA GLN A 287 -3.21 3.61 9.51
C GLN A 287 -3.18 3.28 8.01
N THR A 288 -3.61 4.23 7.19
CA THR A 288 -3.80 4.06 5.74
C THR A 288 -3.32 5.31 5.00
N CYS A 289 -2.47 5.16 4.00
CA CYS A 289 -1.93 6.28 3.21
C CYS A 289 -3.01 7.09 2.45
N VAL A 290 -4.16 6.48 2.16
CA VAL A 290 -5.34 7.13 1.54
C VAL A 290 -6.38 7.54 2.58
N CYS A 291 -6.08 7.47 3.87
CA CYS A 291 -6.97 7.87 4.96
C CYS A 291 -7.29 9.36 4.88
N ALA A 292 -8.55 9.75 5.09
CA ALA A 292 -8.92 11.14 5.28
C ALA A 292 -8.12 11.74 6.43
N ASN A 293 -7.26 12.70 6.12
CA ASN A 293 -6.42 13.36 7.11
C ASN A 293 -6.99 14.72 7.52
N ARG A 294 -7.54 15.47 6.55
CA ARG A 294 -8.18 16.76 6.74
C ARG A 294 -9.64 16.66 6.29
N ILE A 295 -10.59 16.76 7.22
CA ILE A 295 -12.01 16.73 6.90
C ILE A 295 -12.49 18.18 6.76
N LEU A 296 -12.69 18.64 5.53
CA LEU A 296 -13.12 20.00 5.19
C LEU A 296 -14.64 19.99 5.03
N VAL A 297 -15.34 20.77 5.85
CA VAL A 297 -16.81 20.81 5.84
C VAL A 297 -17.29 22.23 5.60
N GLN A 298 -18.18 22.39 4.60
CA GLN A 298 -18.75 23.71 4.29
C GLN A 298 -19.54 24.25 5.49
N ASP A 299 -19.37 25.53 5.80
CA ASP A 299 -19.87 26.14 7.04
C ASP A 299 -21.35 25.91 7.29
N ALA A 300 -22.17 25.96 6.24
CA ALA A 300 -23.63 25.76 6.31
C ALA A 300 -24.06 24.38 6.84
N VAL A 301 -23.21 23.36 6.72
CA VAL A 301 -23.51 21.97 7.12
C VAL A 301 -22.54 21.42 8.17
N TYR A 302 -21.60 22.25 8.64
CA TYR A 302 -20.53 21.83 9.52
C TYR A 302 -21.02 21.23 10.84
N ASP A 303 -21.89 21.93 11.55
CA ASP A 303 -22.34 21.50 12.88
C ASP A 303 -23.18 20.23 12.80
N GLU A 304 -24.06 20.11 11.79
CA GLU A 304 -24.84 18.90 11.54
C GLU A 304 -23.94 17.72 11.18
N PHE A 305 -22.95 17.92 10.30
CA PHE A 305 -22.00 16.87 9.94
C PHE A 305 -21.16 16.41 11.14
N ALA A 306 -20.65 17.34 11.94
CA ALA A 306 -19.85 17.03 13.14
C ALA A 306 -20.66 16.21 14.16
N GLU A 307 -21.91 16.58 14.43
CA GLU A 307 -22.82 15.84 15.31
C GLU A 307 -23.07 14.41 14.80
N LYS A 308 -23.42 14.28 13.52
CA LYS A 308 -23.65 12.98 12.87
C LYS A 308 -22.39 12.10 12.87
N LEU A 309 -21.21 12.68 12.61
CA LEU A 309 -19.95 11.94 12.62
C LEU A 309 -19.61 11.39 14.01
N MET A 310 -19.76 12.21 15.06
CA MET A 310 -19.55 11.78 16.45
C MET A 310 -20.54 10.68 16.86
N ALA A 311 -21.79 10.80 16.46
CA ALA A 311 -22.81 9.78 16.72
C ALA A 311 -22.49 8.45 16.02
N ALA A 312 -22.06 8.50 14.76
CA ALA A 312 -21.66 7.30 14.00
C ALA A 312 -20.38 6.67 14.58
N MET A 313 -19.40 7.48 14.98
CA MET A 313 -18.15 7.02 15.60
C MET A 313 -18.37 6.28 16.91
N ALA A 314 -19.39 6.66 17.70
CA ALA A 314 -19.75 5.96 18.92
C ALA A 314 -20.14 4.47 18.71
N GLY A 315 -20.43 4.08 17.46
CA GLY A 315 -20.67 2.69 17.07
C GLY A 315 -19.40 1.86 16.86
N LEU A 316 -18.21 2.49 16.84
CA LEU A 316 -16.94 1.78 16.67
C LEU A 316 -16.57 1.05 17.98
N LYS A 317 -16.22 -0.23 17.85
CA LYS A 317 -15.81 -1.06 18.97
C LYS A 317 -14.30 -1.28 18.91
N LEU A 318 -13.56 -0.57 19.75
CA LEU A 318 -12.12 -0.71 19.92
C LEU A 318 -11.79 -2.00 20.68
N GLY A 319 -10.76 -2.74 20.24
CA GLY A 319 -10.35 -3.96 20.94
C GLY A 319 -9.34 -4.80 20.17
N ASN A 320 -9.10 -6.02 20.68
CA ASN A 320 -8.25 -6.99 20.01
C ASN A 320 -8.94 -7.48 18.72
N GLY A 321 -8.29 -7.29 17.57
CA GLY A 321 -8.83 -7.64 16.25
C GLY A 321 -9.19 -9.13 16.07
N ALA A 322 -8.71 -10.01 16.92
CA ALA A 322 -9.09 -11.43 16.94
C ALA A 322 -10.52 -11.69 17.46
N ASP A 323 -11.15 -10.72 18.13
CA ASP A 323 -12.57 -10.77 18.52
C ASP A 323 -13.42 -10.30 17.34
N GLU A 324 -14.32 -11.17 16.84
CA GLU A 324 -15.22 -10.93 15.71
C GLU A 324 -16.16 -9.70 15.89
N SER A 325 -16.36 -9.26 17.12
CA SER A 325 -17.21 -8.10 17.43
C SER A 325 -16.46 -6.77 17.37
N VAL A 326 -15.12 -6.78 17.27
CA VAL A 326 -14.27 -5.61 17.20
C VAL A 326 -14.28 -5.03 15.78
N THR A 327 -14.41 -3.70 15.69
CA THR A 327 -14.44 -2.96 14.43
C THR A 327 -13.24 -2.03 14.26
N MET A 328 -12.47 -1.77 15.32
CA MET A 328 -11.22 -1.01 15.26
C MET A 328 -10.16 -1.66 16.15
N GLY A 329 -9.01 -1.99 15.57
CA GLY A 329 -7.87 -2.60 16.26
C GLY A 329 -6.91 -1.58 16.88
N PRO A 330 -5.77 -2.07 17.46
CA PRO A 330 -4.69 -1.21 17.96
C PRO A 330 -3.92 -0.52 16.83
N LEU A 331 -3.11 0.46 17.19
CA LEU A 331 -1.99 0.93 16.39
C LEU A 331 -0.85 -0.11 16.41
N ILE A 332 0.03 -0.03 15.40
CA ILE A 332 1.07 -1.07 15.20
C ILE A 332 2.03 -1.22 16.39
N ASN A 333 2.30 -0.14 17.11
CA ASN A 333 3.18 -0.14 18.29
C ASN A 333 2.89 1.08 19.17
N GLU A 334 3.51 1.12 20.36
CA GLU A 334 3.38 2.22 21.31
C GLU A 334 3.92 3.55 20.77
N GLY A 335 4.98 3.52 19.93
CA GLY A 335 5.52 4.72 19.30
C GLY A 335 4.47 5.43 18.44
N ALA A 336 3.78 4.67 17.58
CA ALA A 336 2.69 5.19 16.76
C ALA A 336 1.54 5.76 17.61
N ALA A 337 1.21 5.10 18.73
CA ALA A 337 0.20 5.62 19.66
C ALA A 337 0.63 6.94 20.32
N ASN A 338 1.90 7.06 20.70
CA ASN A 338 2.44 8.30 21.27
C ASN A 338 2.44 9.44 20.23
N ASP A 339 2.80 9.15 18.97
CA ASP A 339 2.77 10.13 17.89
C ASP A 339 1.35 10.68 17.66
N VAL A 340 0.35 9.78 17.63
CA VAL A 340 -1.07 10.16 17.49
C VAL A 340 -1.56 11.02 18.66
N LEU A 341 -1.22 10.68 19.90
CA LEU A 341 -1.55 11.50 21.06
C LEU A 341 -0.87 12.88 21.01
N GLY A 342 0.36 12.94 20.50
CA GLY A 342 1.08 14.20 20.29
C GLY A 342 0.40 15.13 19.27
N PHE A 343 -0.30 14.60 18.27
CA PHE A 343 -1.14 15.40 17.37
C PHE A 343 -2.35 16.00 18.09
N ILE A 344 -3.00 15.21 18.94
CA ILE A 344 -4.14 15.67 19.73
C ILE A 344 -3.71 16.77 20.72
N GLU A 345 -2.60 16.57 21.43
CA GLU A 345 -2.03 17.51 22.37
C GLU A 345 -1.66 18.85 21.69
N ASP A 346 -1.00 18.82 20.52
CA ASP A 346 -0.68 20.02 19.75
C ASP A 346 -1.94 20.78 19.36
N ALA A 347 -2.95 20.09 18.84
CA ALA A 347 -4.20 20.71 18.40
C ALA A 347 -4.94 21.37 19.58
N VAL A 348 -5.08 20.67 20.71
CA VAL A 348 -5.74 21.19 21.91
C VAL A 348 -4.97 22.39 22.50
N ALA A 349 -3.64 22.34 22.54
CA ALA A 349 -2.81 23.44 23.02
C ALA A 349 -2.95 24.70 22.15
N LYS A 350 -3.34 24.55 20.87
CA LYS A 350 -3.59 25.64 19.91
C LYS A 350 -5.06 26.05 19.81
N GLY A 351 -5.95 25.46 20.63
CA GLY A 351 -7.33 25.89 20.75
C GLY A 351 -8.38 24.96 20.12
N ALA A 352 -7.98 23.80 19.56
CA ALA A 352 -8.94 22.82 19.10
C ALA A 352 -9.75 22.23 20.27
N THR A 353 -10.98 21.87 19.98
CA THR A 353 -11.90 21.22 20.90
C THR A 353 -11.97 19.72 20.63
N VAL A 354 -11.82 18.90 21.68
CA VAL A 354 -12.05 17.45 21.58
C VAL A 354 -13.56 17.20 21.64
N GLY A 355 -14.15 16.89 20.51
CA GLY A 355 -15.58 16.56 20.41
C GLY A 355 -15.89 15.16 20.95
N ALA A 356 -14.98 14.21 20.71
CA ALA A 356 -15.06 12.83 21.21
C ALA A 356 -13.69 12.16 21.22
N GLY A 357 -13.48 11.16 22.08
CA GLY A 357 -12.21 10.45 22.22
C GLY A 357 -11.13 11.29 22.89
N GLY A 358 -9.95 11.40 22.26
CA GLY A 358 -8.88 12.31 22.68
C GLY A 358 -7.85 11.70 23.63
N SER A 359 -7.91 10.42 23.93
CA SER A 359 -7.05 9.78 24.93
C SER A 359 -6.59 8.37 24.50
N ARG A 360 -5.56 7.89 25.21
CA ARG A 360 -5.20 6.47 25.18
C ARG A 360 -6.30 5.66 25.87
N SER A 361 -6.63 4.51 25.29
CA SER A 361 -7.59 3.60 25.89
C SER A 361 -6.95 2.74 27.01
N ASP A 362 -7.75 2.36 28.00
CA ASP A 362 -7.33 1.42 29.06
C ASP A 362 -7.07 -0.01 28.57
N LEU A 363 -7.38 -0.32 27.31
CA LEU A 363 -7.15 -1.63 26.69
C LEU A 363 -5.66 -1.97 26.54
N GLY A 364 -4.77 -0.98 26.46
CA GLY A 364 -3.33 -1.18 26.36
C GLY A 364 -2.57 -0.05 25.66
N GLN A 365 -1.26 -0.18 25.61
CA GLN A 365 -0.36 0.90 25.17
C GLN A 365 -0.52 1.29 23.68
N CYS A 366 -1.00 0.36 22.86
CA CYS A 366 -1.20 0.60 21.41
C CYS A 366 -2.62 1.05 21.06
N PHE A 367 -3.52 1.22 22.04
CA PHE A 367 -4.90 1.58 21.77
C PHE A 367 -5.15 3.07 22.03
N VAL A 368 -5.61 3.77 21.00
CA VAL A 368 -6.04 5.18 21.07
C VAL A 368 -7.52 5.23 20.71
N GLU A 369 -8.29 5.96 21.52
CA GLU A 369 -9.72 6.14 21.28
C GLU A 369 -9.95 6.86 19.95
N PRO A 370 -10.95 6.44 19.14
CA PRO A 370 -11.33 7.19 17.95
C PRO A 370 -11.70 8.61 18.34
N THR A 371 -11.14 9.59 17.64
CA THR A 371 -11.14 10.99 18.08
C THR A 371 -11.69 11.90 16.99
N VAL A 372 -12.55 12.84 17.38
CA VAL A 372 -12.97 13.98 16.55
C VAL A 372 -12.47 15.28 17.20
N LEU A 373 -11.79 16.10 16.38
CA LEU A 373 -11.37 17.45 16.78
C LEU A 373 -12.17 18.48 15.98
N THR A 374 -12.72 19.46 16.67
CA THR A 374 -13.37 20.64 16.09
C THR A 374 -12.58 21.90 16.39
N ASP A 375 -12.92 23.03 15.78
CA ASP A 375 -12.22 24.31 15.94
C ASP A 375 -10.72 24.21 15.59
N VAL A 376 -10.39 23.39 14.60
CA VAL A 376 -9.02 23.21 14.13
C VAL A 376 -8.62 24.31 13.16
N SER A 377 -7.35 24.73 13.21
CA SER A 377 -6.75 25.76 12.36
C SER A 377 -5.54 25.23 11.57
N ASP A 378 -5.08 25.99 10.59
CA ASP A 378 -4.01 25.63 9.67
C ASP A 378 -2.58 25.68 10.27
N ASP A 379 -2.42 26.26 11.46
CA ASP A 379 -1.18 26.27 12.23
C ASP A 379 -0.98 25.03 13.11
N MET A 380 -1.97 24.14 13.18
CA MET A 380 -1.91 22.87 13.90
C MET A 380 -1.22 21.79 13.07
N ARG A 381 -0.48 20.89 13.73
CA ARG A 381 0.21 19.77 13.07
C ARG A 381 -0.74 18.89 12.25
N VAL A 382 -1.96 18.68 12.73
CA VAL A 382 -3.00 17.89 12.04
C VAL A 382 -3.39 18.45 10.66
N PHE A 383 -3.04 19.70 10.34
CA PHE A 383 -3.25 20.27 9.01
C PHE A 383 -2.13 19.92 8.03
N ARG A 384 -0.87 19.89 8.48
CA ARG A 384 0.32 19.75 7.63
C ARG A 384 0.87 18.33 7.56
N GLU A 385 0.80 17.58 8.65
CA GLU A 385 1.45 16.27 8.78
C GLU A 385 0.44 15.13 8.60
N GLU A 386 0.91 13.99 8.07
CA GLU A 386 0.13 12.76 7.99
C GLU A 386 -0.07 12.18 9.40
N ILE A 387 -1.30 12.08 9.89
CA ILE A 387 -1.62 11.62 11.26
C ILE A 387 -1.39 10.12 11.42
N PHE A 388 -1.76 9.32 10.43
CA PHE A 388 -1.67 7.85 10.40
C PHE A 388 -2.30 7.17 11.62
N GLY A 389 -3.43 7.70 12.08
CA GLY A 389 -4.14 7.26 13.27
C GLY A 389 -5.62 7.66 13.29
N PRO A 390 -6.39 7.26 14.32
CA PRO A 390 -7.84 7.40 14.36
C PRO A 390 -8.29 8.79 14.85
N VAL A 391 -7.73 9.86 14.28
CA VAL A 391 -8.08 11.25 14.61
C VAL A 391 -8.67 11.94 13.40
N ALA A 392 -9.88 12.47 13.53
CA ALA A 392 -10.64 13.16 12.49
C ALA A 392 -10.70 14.66 12.82
N PRO A 393 -9.76 15.50 12.33
CA PRO A 393 -9.84 16.94 12.49
C PRO A 393 -10.78 17.55 11.45
N LEU A 394 -11.73 18.39 11.91
CA LEU A 394 -12.75 19.04 11.09
C LEU A 394 -12.40 20.51 10.90
N PHE A 395 -12.23 20.93 9.64
CA PHE A 395 -11.95 22.29 9.22
C PHE A 395 -13.18 22.90 8.54
N ARG A 396 -13.42 24.21 8.74
CA ARG A 396 -14.49 24.94 8.03
C ARG A 396 -13.98 25.53 6.72
N PHE A 397 -14.87 25.66 5.75
CA PHE A 397 -14.67 26.48 4.56
C PHE A 397 -16.00 27.12 4.12
N GLU A 398 -15.94 28.21 3.37
CA GLU A 398 -17.14 28.92 2.91
C GLU A 398 -17.45 28.65 1.42
N THR A 399 -16.44 28.66 0.54
CA THR A 399 -16.65 28.59 -0.91
C THR A 399 -15.96 27.39 -1.56
N GLU A 400 -16.37 27.04 -2.77
CA GLU A 400 -15.80 25.96 -3.58
C GLU A 400 -14.30 26.22 -3.85
N GLU A 401 -13.97 27.48 -4.18
CA GLU A 401 -12.60 27.91 -4.47
C GLU A 401 -11.69 27.79 -3.23
N GLU A 402 -12.21 28.15 -2.08
CA GLU A 402 -11.50 28.02 -0.79
C GLU A 402 -11.25 26.55 -0.46
N ALA A 403 -12.26 25.67 -0.62
CA ALA A 403 -12.09 24.23 -0.40
C ALA A 403 -10.99 23.63 -1.27
N ILE A 404 -10.94 23.97 -2.56
CA ILE A 404 -9.90 23.52 -3.48
C ILE A 404 -8.52 24.09 -3.07
N ALA A 405 -8.46 25.35 -2.69
CA ALA A 405 -7.20 25.99 -2.26
C ALA A 405 -6.64 25.33 -1.00
N ILE A 406 -7.47 25.13 0.04
CA ILE A 406 -7.09 24.43 1.27
C ILE A 406 -6.69 22.98 0.97
N ALA A 407 -7.45 22.28 0.13
CA ALA A 407 -7.15 20.89 -0.24
C ALA A 407 -5.77 20.76 -0.90
N ASN A 408 -5.41 21.67 -1.80
CA ASN A 408 -4.15 21.64 -2.55
C ASN A 408 -2.94 22.20 -1.78
N ASP A 409 -3.17 22.89 -0.64
CA ASP A 409 -2.10 23.46 0.20
C ASP A 409 -1.38 22.38 1.02
N THR A 410 -0.67 21.53 0.31
CA THR A 410 0.14 20.44 0.85
C THR A 410 1.16 19.96 -0.18
N GLU A 411 2.29 19.43 0.28
CA GLU A 411 3.25 18.71 -0.56
C GLU A 411 2.77 17.35 -1.06
N PHE A 412 1.73 16.81 -0.45
CA PHE A 412 1.16 15.51 -0.80
C PHE A 412 0.13 15.60 -1.94
N GLY A 413 -0.12 14.46 -2.58
CA GLY A 413 -1.10 14.37 -3.67
C GLY A 413 -1.49 12.92 -3.98
N LEU A 414 -1.74 12.07 -2.95
CA LEU A 414 -2.12 10.67 -3.16
C LEU A 414 -3.61 10.53 -3.42
N ALA A 415 -4.44 10.75 -2.41
CA ALA A 415 -5.89 10.60 -2.46
C ALA A 415 -6.60 11.86 -1.98
N SER A 416 -7.79 12.09 -2.52
CA SER A 416 -8.74 13.12 -2.10
C SER A 416 -10.15 12.57 -2.22
N TYR A 417 -11.07 13.13 -1.45
CA TYR A 417 -12.48 12.74 -1.43
C TYR A 417 -13.36 13.97 -1.38
N PHE A 418 -14.52 13.91 -2.05
CA PHE A 418 -15.52 14.95 -1.82
C PHE A 418 -16.95 14.42 -2.03
N TYR A 419 -17.89 15.06 -1.37
CA TYR A 419 -19.32 14.77 -1.40
C TYR A 419 -20.09 16.00 -1.91
N ALA A 420 -20.80 15.86 -3.01
CA ALA A 420 -21.62 16.87 -3.66
C ALA A 420 -22.66 16.24 -4.59
N ARG A 421 -23.73 16.98 -4.92
CA ARG A 421 -24.75 16.52 -5.88
C ARG A 421 -24.73 17.27 -7.20
N ASP A 422 -24.31 18.55 -7.22
CA ASP A 422 -24.24 19.34 -8.46
C ASP A 422 -23.19 18.79 -9.41
N VAL A 423 -23.58 18.40 -10.60
CA VAL A 423 -22.68 17.79 -11.59
C VAL A 423 -21.60 18.77 -12.07
N GLY A 424 -21.91 20.06 -12.15
CA GLY A 424 -20.94 21.10 -12.53
C GLY A 424 -19.85 21.26 -11.46
N ARG A 425 -20.26 21.30 -10.17
CA ARG A 425 -19.34 21.29 -9.03
C ARG A 425 -18.45 20.05 -9.05
N ILE A 426 -19.06 18.88 -9.27
CA ILE A 426 -18.31 17.60 -9.30
C ILE A 426 -17.15 17.67 -10.30
N TRP A 427 -17.37 18.17 -11.51
CA TRP A 427 -16.32 18.28 -12.51
C TRP A 427 -15.28 19.34 -12.17
N ARG A 428 -15.69 20.56 -11.75
CA ARG A 428 -14.74 21.62 -11.37
C ARG A 428 -13.85 21.22 -10.22
N VAL A 429 -14.42 20.60 -9.18
CA VAL A 429 -13.66 20.14 -8.00
C VAL A 429 -12.73 19.00 -8.37
N ALA A 430 -13.22 17.99 -9.12
CA ALA A 430 -12.39 16.84 -9.52
C ALA A 430 -11.20 17.25 -10.37
N GLU A 431 -11.37 18.21 -11.29
CA GLU A 431 -10.27 18.72 -12.12
C GLU A 431 -9.35 19.71 -11.37
N GLY A 432 -9.89 20.41 -10.36
CA GLY A 432 -9.16 21.39 -9.55
C GLY A 432 -8.27 20.75 -8.47
N LEU A 433 -8.53 19.50 -8.07
CA LEU A 433 -7.78 18.79 -7.04
C LEU A 433 -6.47 18.19 -7.59
N GLU A 434 -5.33 18.51 -6.95
CA GLU A 434 -3.99 18.05 -7.34
C GLU A 434 -3.63 16.68 -6.72
N TYR A 435 -4.45 15.66 -7.01
CA TYR A 435 -4.31 14.32 -6.44
C TYR A 435 -4.32 13.24 -7.53
N GLY A 436 -3.61 12.15 -7.29
CA GLY A 436 -3.59 11.03 -8.22
C GLY A 436 -4.89 10.22 -8.22
N ILE A 437 -5.67 10.30 -7.13
CA ILE A 437 -6.92 9.56 -6.93
C ILE A 437 -7.96 10.49 -6.31
N VAL A 438 -9.16 10.54 -6.90
CA VAL A 438 -10.28 11.35 -6.39
C VAL A 438 -11.50 10.45 -6.17
N GLY A 439 -11.95 10.32 -4.91
CA GLY A 439 -13.20 9.68 -4.54
C GLY A 439 -14.35 10.67 -4.59
N ILE A 440 -15.39 10.40 -5.37
CA ILE A 440 -16.56 11.25 -5.54
C ILE A 440 -17.79 10.54 -4.96
N ASN A 441 -18.33 11.07 -3.87
CA ASN A 441 -19.41 10.42 -3.12
C ASN A 441 -19.07 8.98 -2.70
N GLU A 442 -17.79 8.71 -2.42
CA GLU A 442 -17.27 7.39 -2.10
C GLU A 442 -16.10 7.51 -1.10
N GLY A 443 -16.09 6.65 -0.08
CA GLY A 443 -15.02 6.59 0.95
C GLY A 443 -13.99 5.48 0.73
N ILE A 444 -14.24 4.55 -0.21
CA ILE A 444 -13.30 3.45 -0.54
C ILE A 444 -12.96 3.49 -2.02
N ILE A 445 -11.72 3.83 -2.33
CA ILE A 445 -11.24 4.06 -3.71
C ILE A 445 -10.28 2.99 -4.23
N SER A 446 -9.93 2.02 -3.39
CA SER A 446 -8.95 0.99 -3.74
C SER A 446 -9.58 -0.10 -4.61
N ASN A 447 -9.11 -0.22 -5.87
CA ASN A 447 -9.61 -1.19 -6.85
C ASN A 447 -8.46 -1.64 -7.76
N PRO A 448 -8.24 -2.98 -7.98
CA PRO A 448 -7.13 -3.46 -8.82
C PRO A 448 -7.23 -3.03 -10.29
N ALA A 449 -8.43 -2.74 -10.81
CA ALA A 449 -8.64 -2.29 -12.18
C ALA A 449 -8.36 -0.79 -12.39
N ALA A 450 -8.28 0.00 -11.30
CA ALA A 450 -8.01 1.43 -11.34
C ALA A 450 -6.54 1.75 -11.06
N PRO A 451 -5.95 2.81 -11.68
CA PRO A 451 -4.57 3.19 -11.41
C PRO A 451 -4.46 3.83 -10.03
N PHE A 452 -3.74 3.19 -9.13
CA PHE A 452 -3.45 3.70 -7.79
C PHE A 452 -2.08 4.36 -7.77
N GLY A 453 -1.97 5.57 -7.22
CA GLY A 453 -0.70 6.27 -7.05
C GLY A 453 -0.87 7.78 -6.94
N GLY A 454 0.15 8.42 -6.34
CA GLY A 454 0.17 9.83 -6.05
C GLY A 454 0.86 10.69 -7.11
N VAL A 455 0.74 12.00 -6.91
CA VAL A 455 1.52 13.06 -7.54
C VAL A 455 2.28 13.84 -6.45
N LYS A 456 3.05 14.85 -6.81
CA LYS A 456 3.88 15.62 -5.86
C LYS A 456 4.76 14.68 -5.01
N GLU A 457 4.89 14.95 -3.72
CA GLU A 457 5.71 14.14 -2.80
C GLU A 457 5.04 12.83 -2.32
N SER A 458 3.83 12.53 -2.79
CA SER A 458 3.20 11.22 -2.55
C SER A 458 3.72 10.12 -3.46
N GLY A 459 4.58 10.42 -4.43
CA GLY A 459 5.32 9.42 -5.16
C GLY A 459 5.27 9.51 -6.67
N GLN A 460 5.64 8.41 -7.32
CA GLN A 460 5.74 8.28 -8.78
C GLN A 460 5.45 6.85 -9.22
N GLY A 461 4.91 6.69 -10.43
CA GLY A 461 4.41 5.43 -10.95
C GLY A 461 2.94 5.19 -10.59
N ARG A 462 2.41 4.05 -11.02
CA ARG A 462 1.05 3.62 -10.70
C ARG A 462 1.03 2.12 -10.41
N GLU A 463 0.22 1.72 -9.46
CA GLU A 463 -0.05 0.32 -9.14
C GLU A 463 -1.48 -0.06 -9.57
N GLY A 464 -1.69 -1.32 -9.92
CA GLY A 464 -2.98 -1.75 -10.47
C GLY A 464 -3.22 -1.28 -11.90
N SER A 465 -4.41 -1.55 -12.41
CA SER A 465 -4.82 -1.29 -13.80
C SER A 465 -3.84 -1.82 -14.86
N LYS A 466 -4.07 -1.51 -16.11
CA LYS A 466 -3.12 -1.78 -17.21
C LYS A 466 -1.81 -0.96 -17.05
N TYR A 467 -1.90 0.23 -16.43
CA TYR A 467 -0.75 1.12 -16.25
C TYR A 467 0.29 0.57 -15.28
N GLY A 468 -0.13 -0.24 -14.32
CA GLY A 468 0.78 -0.85 -13.34
C GLY A 468 1.81 -1.81 -13.93
N LEU A 469 1.60 -2.33 -15.15
CA LEU A 469 2.59 -3.15 -15.85
C LEU A 469 3.70 -2.33 -16.51
N ASP A 470 3.43 -1.10 -16.93
CA ASP A 470 4.38 -0.29 -17.71
C ASP A 470 5.67 -0.02 -16.92
N ASP A 471 5.58 0.07 -15.60
CA ASP A 471 6.73 0.27 -14.72
C ASP A 471 7.67 -0.94 -14.64
N TYR A 472 7.22 -2.13 -15.06
CA TYR A 472 7.99 -3.39 -15.05
C TYR A 472 8.48 -3.81 -16.44
N LEU A 473 8.25 -2.96 -17.45
CA LEU A 473 8.54 -3.22 -18.85
C LEU A 473 9.49 -2.20 -19.47
N GLU A 474 10.42 -2.66 -20.31
CA GLU A 474 11.24 -1.83 -21.19
C GLU A 474 10.68 -1.86 -22.59
N ILE A 475 10.61 -0.70 -23.22
CA ILE A 475 10.21 -0.54 -24.62
C ILE A 475 11.44 -0.66 -25.50
N LYS A 476 11.43 -1.59 -26.47
CA LYS A 476 12.51 -1.77 -27.43
C LYS A 476 12.02 -1.55 -28.85
N TYR A 477 12.65 -0.62 -29.54
CA TYR A 477 12.46 -0.34 -30.95
C TYR A 477 13.32 -1.25 -31.83
N LEU A 478 12.70 -1.91 -32.81
CA LEU A 478 13.34 -2.75 -33.81
C LEU A 478 13.12 -2.13 -35.21
N CYS A 479 14.21 -1.84 -35.94
CA CYS A 479 14.16 -1.40 -37.32
C CYS A 479 14.72 -2.49 -38.20
N ILE A 480 13.87 -3.09 -39.02
CA ILE A 480 14.24 -4.14 -39.94
C ILE A 480 14.33 -3.54 -41.34
N GLY A 481 15.53 -3.54 -41.95
CA GLY A 481 15.76 -3.02 -43.26
C GLY A 481 16.02 -4.12 -44.30
N GLY A 482 16.00 -3.74 -45.60
CA GLY A 482 16.34 -4.61 -46.70
C GLY A 482 15.35 -5.76 -46.97
N ILE A 483 14.07 -5.54 -46.62
CA ILE A 483 13.02 -6.58 -46.75
C ILE A 483 12.51 -6.76 -48.20
N ASP A 484 12.93 -5.93 -49.10
CA ASP A 484 12.59 -5.90 -50.53
C ASP A 484 13.73 -6.43 -51.43
N ARG A 485 14.75 -7.06 -50.82
CA ARG A 485 15.93 -7.61 -51.51
C ARG A 485 15.93 -9.11 -51.52
#